data_45b809eca2647cdeae7a7fb24e77947b
#
_entry.id   45b809eca2647cdeae7a7fb24e77947b
#
_cell.length_a   1.000
_cell.length_b   1.000
_cell.length_c   1.000
_cell.angle_alpha   90.00
_cell.angle_beta   90.00
_cell.angle_gamma   90.00
#
_symmetry.space_group_name_H-M   'P 1'
#
loop_
_entity.id
_entity.type
_entity.pdbx_description
1 polymer ?
#
loop_
_entity_poly.entity_id
_entity_poly.type
_entity_poly.pdbx_seq_one_letter_code
_entity_poly.pdbx_strand_id
1 'polypeptide(L)'
;ARFNDWACDAMFASCYEELKAHGVKDENIVVTTVPGALEIPGALVMLYEGYPDLDALVAIGCVIRGETYHFELVANESSRGVTDFVMTEGISVANCILTVENEEQAKVRVQEKGADAARVALEMGNLRRFCGRRVMENYGEDNGQ
;
A
#
# COMPACT_ATOMS: atom_id res chain seq x y z
N ALA A 1 3.64 -2.81 -8.88
CA ALA A 1 3.40 -3.29 -10.26
C ALA A 1 4.64 -3.10 -11.12
N ARG A 2 4.77 -3.90 -12.17
CA ARG A 2 5.91 -3.78 -13.13
C ARG A 2 5.57 -2.96 -14.37
N PHE A 3 4.30 -2.79 -14.70
CA PHE A 3 3.91 -1.91 -15.80
C PHE A 3 4.25 -0.46 -15.44
N ASN A 4 4.84 0.31 -16.38
CA ASN A 4 5.48 1.60 -16.11
C ASN A 4 6.56 1.50 -15.01
N ASP A 5 7.48 0.56 -15.18
CA ASP A 5 8.51 0.17 -14.20
C ASP A 5 9.33 1.35 -13.66
N TRP A 6 9.77 2.26 -14.53
CA TRP A 6 10.54 3.45 -14.12
C TRP A 6 9.84 4.29 -13.04
N ALA A 7 8.50 4.42 -13.15
CA ALA A 7 7.71 5.18 -12.17
C ALA A 7 7.50 4.36 -10.89
N CYS A 8 7.20 3.07 -11.03
CA CYS A 8 7.04 2.16 -9.90
C CYS A 8 8.34 2.00 -9.11
N ASP A 9 9.48 1.87 -9.79
CA ASP A 9 10.79 1.75 -9.15
C ASP A 9 11.17 3.04 -8.42
N ALA A 10 10.89 4.21 -8.99
CA ALA A 10 11.12 5.49 -8.33
C ALA A 10 10.25 5.66 -7.07
N MET A 11 8.97 5.30 -7.14
CA MET A 11 8.08 5.34 -5.97
C MET A 11 8.50 4.31 -4.92
N PHE A 12 8.90 3.11 -5.33
CA PHE A 12 9.39 2.08 -4.43
C PHE A 12 10.65 2.53 -3.69
N ALA A 13 11.64 3.05 -4.42
CA ALA A 13 12.89 3.54 -3.82
C ALA A 13 12.61 4.64 -2.78
N SER A 14 11.78 5.63 -3.13
CA SER A 14 11.40 6.70 -2.22
C SER A 14 10.63 6.20 -0.99
N CYS A 15 9.69 5.28 -1.18
CA CYS A 15 8.95 4.65 -0.09
C CYS A 15 9.90 3.86 0.85
N TYR A 16 10.79 3.07 0.28
CA TYR A 16 11.74 2.27 1.03
C TYR A 16 12.71 3.13 1.86
N GLU A 17 13.27 4.18 1.25
CA GLU A 17 14.14 5.14 1.95
C GLU A 17 13.41 5.82 3.11
N GLU A 18 12.18 6.24 2.92
CA GLU A 18 11.37 6.88 3.96
C GLU A 18 11.05 5.90 5.10
N LEU A 19 10.71 4.64 4.81
CA LEU A 19 10.53 3.60 5.83
C LEU A 19 11.81 3.39 6.65
N LYS A 20 12.97 3.33 5.99
CA LYS A 20 14.29 3.18 6.64
C LYS A 20 14.61 4.39 7.51
N ALA A 21 14.36 5.60 7.03
CA ALA A 21 14.57 6.84 7.79
C ALA A 21 13.75 6.88 9.09
N HIS A 22 12.59 6.22 9.13
CA HIS A 22 11.76 6.06 10.33
C HIS A 22 12.08 4.81 11.17
N GLY A 23 13.17 4.12 10.88
CA GLY A 23 13.69 3.01 11.69
C GLY A 23 13.09 1.64 11.38
N VAL A 24 12.34 1.49 10.28
CA VAL A 24 11.88 0.17 9.83
C VAL A 24 13.08 -0.65 9.35
N LYS A 25 13.24 -1.85 9.88
CA LYS A 25 14.35 -2.74 9.51
C LYS A 25 14.00 -3.53 8.24
N ASP A 26 15.03 -3.89 7.46
CA ASP A 26 14.86 -4.66 6.22
C ASP A 26 14.14 -5.99 6.44
N GLU A 27 14.42 -6.68 7.52
CA GLU A 27 13.79 -7.93 7.92
C GLU A 27 12.27 -7.81 8.16
N ASN A 28 11.78 -6.59 8.37
CA ASN A 28 10.37 -6.26 8.59
C ASN A 28 9.66 -5.74 7.33
N ILE A 29 10.34 -5.74 6.19
CA ILE A 29 9.81 -5.31 4.91
C ILE A 29 9.71 -6.51 3.97
N VAL A 30 8.49 -6.89 3.62
CA VAL A 30 8.23 -7.93 2.62
C VAL A 30 7.92 -7.26 1.28
N VAL A 31 8.62 -7.64 0.23
CA VAL A 31 8.45 -7.06 -1.10
C VAL A 31 8.09 -8.15 -2.09
N THR A 32 7.06 -7.90 -2.89
CA THR A 32 6.71 -8.74 -4.05
C THR A 32 6.36 -7.87 -5.24
N THR A 33 6.34 -8.43 -6.42
CA THR A 33 5.98 -7.73 -7.64
C THR A 33 4.80 -8.40 -8.34
N VAL A 34 4.01 -7.61 -9.05
CA VAL A 34 2.88 -8.04 -9.86
C VAL A 34 2.96 -7.43 -11.26
N PRO A 35 2.30 -8.01 -12.27
CA PRO A 35 2.36 -7.48 -13.65
C PRO A 35 1.86 -6.04 -13.75
N GLY A 36 0.67 -5.75 -13.28
CA GLY A 36 0.04 -4.43 -13.39
C GLY A 36 -0.78 -4.05 -12.17
N ALA A 37 -1.42 -2.90 -12.22
CA ALA A 37 -2.22 -2.39 -11.11
C ALA A 37 -3.47 -3.24 -10.82
N LEU A 38 -4.06 -3.87 -11.83
CA LEU A 38 -5.22 -4.76 -11.65
C LEU A 38 -4.92 -6.01 -10.84
N GLU A 39 -3.67 -6.46 -10.79
CA GLU A 39 -3.24 -7.63 -10.02
C GLU A 39 -2.94 -7.30 -8.56
N ILE A 40 -2.82 -6.01 -8.22
CA ILE A 40 -2.50 -5.57 -6.85
C ILE A 40 -3.52 -6.06 -5.82
N PRO A 41 -4.84 -5.92 -5.99
CA PRO A 41 -5.79 -6.36 -4.96
C PRO A 41 -5.68 -7.84 -4.63
N GLY A 42 -5.54 -8.70 -5.64
CA GLY A 42 -5.33 -10.14 -5.43
C GLY A 42 -4.02 -10.45 -4.72
N ALA A 43 -2.95 -9.73 -5.04
CA ALA A 43 -1.66 -9.88 -4.36
C ALA A 43 -1.70 -9.44 -2.90
N LEU A 44 -2.48 -8.40 -2.56
CA LEU A 44 -2.69 -7.98 -1.18
C LEU A 44 -3.32 -9.11 -0.33
N VAL A 45 -4.32 -9.80 -0.88
CA VAL A 45 -4.94 -10.95 -0.21
C VAL A 45 -3.89 -12.04 0.06
N MET A 46 -3.15 -12.47 -0.98
CA MET A 46 -2.14 -13.52 -0.85
C MET A 46 -1.02 -13.13 0.14
N LEU A 47 -0.57 -11.89 0.11
CA LEU A 47 0.44 -11.40 1.05
C LEU A 47 -0.06 -11.43 2.49
N TYR A 48 -1.28 -10.96 2.73
CA TYR A 48 -1.83 -10.92 4.08
C TYR A 48 -2.14 -12.31 4.64
N GLU A 49 -2.59 -13.24 3.79
CA GLU A 49 -2.74 -14.65 4.16
C GLU A 49 -1.40 -15.30 4.53
N GLY A 50 -0.34 -14.97 3.77
CA GLY A 50 1.01 -15.49 4.03
C GLY A 50 1.74 -14.83 5.19
N TYR A 51 1.41 -13.59 5.51
CA TYR A 51 2.04 -12.78 6.55
C TYR A 51 0.98 -12.06 7.42
N PRO A 52 0.25 -12.80 8.27
CA PRO A 52 -0.88 -12.22 9.04
C PRO A 52 -0.44 -11.20 10.10
N ASP A 53 0.84 -11.15 10.43
CA ASP A 53 1.42 -10.21 11.42
C ASP A 53 1.81 -8.86 10.83
N LEU A 54 1.53 -8.60 9.56
CA LEU A 54 1.77 -7.31 8.94
C LEU A 54 0.94 -6.21 9.63
N ASP A 55 1.57 -5.07 9.84
CA ASP A 55 0.91 -3.88 10.43
C ASP A 55 0.21 -3.02 9.39
N ALA A 56 0.78 -2.93 8.18
CA ALA A 56 0.24 -2.20 7.04
C ALA A 56 0.83 -2.74 5.74
N LEU A 57 0.20 -2.40 4.62
CA LEU A 57 0.68 -2.71 3.27
C LEU A 57 0.82 -1.43 2.45
N VAL A 58 1.62 -1.49 1.41
CA VAL A 58 1.75 -0.43 0.41
C VAL A 58 1.51 -1.00 -0.98
N ALA A 59 0.59 -0.41 -1.72
CA ALA A 59 0.26 -0.78 -3.08
C ALA A 59 0.91 0.21 -4.06
N ILE A 60 1.92 -0.22 -4.80
CA ILE A 60 2.65 0.64 -5.74
C ILE A 60 2.31 0.27 -7.18
N GLY A 61 1.82 1.24 -7.94
CA GLY A 61 1.48 1.12 -9.34
C GLY A 61 1.52 2.47 -10.05
N CYS A 62 1.56 2.45 -11.37
CA CYS A 62 1.46 3.67 -12.16
C CYS A 62 0.60 3.42 -13.39
N VAL A 63 -0.49 4.16 -13.51
CA VAL A 63 -1.44 4.09 -14.61
C VAL A 63 -1.40 5.41 -15.36
N ILE A 64 -0.94 5.37 -16.60
CA ILE A 64 -0.84 6.53 -17.48
C ILE A 64 -1.91 6.39 -18.56
N ARG A 65 -2.66 7.46 -18.82
CA ARG A 65 -3.73 7.44 -19.82
C ARG A 65 -3.17 7.10 -21.21
N GLY A 66 -3.78 6.10 -21.81
CA GLY A 66 -3.60 5.74 -23.20
C GLY A 66 -4.76 6.21 -24.07
N GLU A 67 -4.88 5.65 -25.26
CA GLU A 67 -5.89 6.03 -26.25
C GLU A 67 -7.27 5.42 -26.00
N THR A 68 -7.36 4.40 -25.15
CA THR A 68 -8.59 3.61 -24.94
C THR A 68 -9.16 3.78 -23.55
N TYR A 69 -10.39 3.37 -23.36
CA TYR A 69 -11.09 3.36 -22.06
C TYR A 69 -10.41 2.45 -21.01
N HIS A 70 -9.42 1.66 -21.39
CA HIS A 70 -8.70 0.78 -20.48
C HIS A 70 -8.07 1.52 -19.28
N PHE A 71 -7.66 2.77 -19.47
CA PHE A 71 -7.14 3.62 -18.38
C PHE A 71 -8.15 3.76 -17.25
N GLU A 72 -9.40 4.12 -17.56
CA GLU A 72 -10.47 4.29 -16.55
C GLU A 72 -10.75 2.97 -15.82
N LEU A 73 -10.79 1.87 -16.57
CA LEU A 73 -10.98 0.54 -16.00
C LEU A 73 -9.89 0.20 -14.99
N VAL A 74 -8.62 0.33 -15.39
CA VAL A 74 -7.48 0.01 -14.53
C VAL A 74 -7.45 0.93 -13.31
N ALA A 75 -7.60 2.23 -13.51
CA ALA A 75 -7.58 3.23 -12.43
C ALA A 75 -8.70 2.97 -11.40
N ASN A 76 -9.92 2.78 -11.86
CA ASN A 76 -11.08 2.61 -11.00
C ASN A 76 -11.07 1.25 -10.28
N GLU A 77 -10.83 0.16 -11.01
CA GLU A 77 -10.92 -1.18 -10.44
C GLU A 77 -9.76 -1.53 -9.53
N SER A 78 -8.54 -1.05 -9.81
CA SER A 78 -7.43 -1.24 -8.89
C SER A 78 -7.66 -0.53 -7.56
N SER A 79 -8.12 0.72 -7.59
CA SER A 79 -8.44 1.49 -6.37
C SER A 79 -9.62 0.91 -5.60
N ARG A 80 -10.67 0.49 -6.31
CA ARG A 80 -11.82 -0.18 -5.70
C ARG A 80 -11.39 -1.47 -5.00
N GLY A 81 -10.61 -2.30 -5.68
CA GLY A 81 -10.13 -3.55 -5.10
C GLY A 81 -9.24 -3.35 -3.87
N VAL A 82 -8.40 -2.31 -3.84
CA VAL A 82 -7.63 -1.94 -2.64
C VAL A 82 -8.56 -1.53 -1.50
N THR A 83 -9.57 -0.71 -1.77
CA THR A 83 -10.55 -0.28 -0.75
C THR A 83 -11.35 -1.46 -0.22
N ASP A 84 -11.84 -2.34 -1.10
CA ASP A 84 -12.59 -3.54 -0.72
C ASP A 84 -11.73 -4.44 0.21
N PHE A 85 -10.46 -4.64 -0.13
CA PHE A 85 -9.53 -5.39 0.70
C PHE A 85 -9.37 -4.77 2.10
N VAL A 86 -9.13 -3.47 2.18
CA VAL A 86 -8.98 -2.74 3.46
C VAL A 86 -10.22 -2.91 4.34
N MET A 87 -11.41 -2.76 3.74
CA MET A 87 -12.67 -2.84 4.49
C MET A 87 -13.00 -4.28 4.93
N THR A 88 -12.55 -5.28 4.15
CA THR A 88 -12.79 -6.69 4.46
C THR A 88 -11.82 -7.22 5.50
N GLU A 89 -10.52 -6.93 5.35
CA GLU A 89 -9.46 -7.50 6.19
C GLU A 89 -9.11 -6.65 7.42
N GLY A 90 -9.52 -5.40 7.45
CA GLY A 90 -9.26 -4.49 8.58
C GLY A 90 -7.78 -4.12 8.74
N ILE A 91 -6.98 -4.26 7.68
CA ILE A 91 -5.59 -3.80 7.63
C ILE A 91 -5.44 -2.68 6.62
N SER A 92 -4.68 -1.66 6.97
CA SER A 92 -4.50 -0.49 6.10
C SER A 92 -3.57 -0.79 4.93
N VAL A 93 -3.92 -0.24 3.78
CA VAL A 93 -3.07 -0.20 2.59
C VAL A 93 -2.83 1.26 2.21
N ALA A 94 -1.59 1.69 2.18
CA ALA A 94 -1.22 2.96 1.57
C ALA A 94 -1.35 2.85 0.06
N ASN A 95 -2.30 3.56 -0.53
CA ASN A 95 -2.53 3.54 -1.97
C ASN A 95 -1.51 4.44 -2.69
N CYS A 96 -0.49 3.81 -3.25
CA CYS A 96 0.54 4.41 -4.08
C CYS A 96 0.36 4.04 -5.56
N ILE A 97 -0.88 3.86 -5.99
CA ILE A 97 -1.22 3.65 -7.40
C ILE A 97 -1.40 5.03 -8.02
N LEU A 98 -0.34 5.53 -8.63
CA LEU A 98 -0.34 6.84 -9.29
C LEU A 98 -1.14 6.76 -10.60
N THR A 99 -2.10 7.65 -10.76
CA THR A 99 -2.93 7.74 -11.98
C THR A 99 -2.79 9.12 -12.59
N VAL A 100 -2.29 9.17 -13.80
CA VAL A 100 -1.92 10.43 -14.47
C VAL A 100 -2.29 10.41 -15.95
N GLU A 101 -2.42 11.61 -16.53
CA GLU A 101 -2.77 11.77 -17.93
C GLU A 101 -1.58 11.54 -18.89
N ASN A 102 -0.35 11.75 -18.41
CA ASN A 102 0.88 11.61 -19.21
C ASN A 102 2.10 11.39 -18.33
N GLU A 103 3.23 11.04 -18.96
CA GLU A 103 4.49 10.76 -18.25
C GLU A 103 5.04 11.97 -17.49
N GLU A 104 4.86 13.19 -18.00
CA GLU A 104 5.38 14.40 -17.34
C GLU A 104 4.70 14.61 -15.98
N GLN A 105 3.41 14.30 -15.89
CA GLN A 105 2.70 14.33 -14.62
C GLN A 105 3.22 13.28 -13.64
N ALA A 106 3.62 12.12 -14.14
CA ALA A 106 4.21 11.07 -13.30
C ALA A 106 5.60 11.49 -12.78
N LYS A 107 6.48 11.97 -13.67
CA LYS A 107 7.86 12.34 -13.34
C LYS A 107 7.97 13.30 -12.16
N VAL A 108 7.09 14.29 -12.10
CA VAL A 108 7.10 15.30 -11.02
C VAL A 108 6.46 14.82 -9.71
N ARG A 109 5.84 13.63 -9.69
CA ARG A 109 5.08 13.13 -8.53
C ARG A 109 5.67 11.87 -7.88
N VAL A 110 6.42 11.06 -8.62
CA VAL A 110 6.84 9.73 -8.16
C VAL A 110 7.64 9.77 -6.84
N GLN A 111 8.51 10.76 -6.68
CA GLN A 111 9.34 10.86 -5.48
C GLN A 111 8.49 11.12 -4.22
N GLU A 112 7.68 12.15 -4.25
CA GLU A 112 6.84 12.52 -3.10
C GLU A 112 5.76 11.47 -2.84
N LYS A 113 5.17 10.91 -3.89
CA LYS A 113 4.13 9.87 -3.77
C LYS A 113 4.63 8.63 -3.04
N GLY A 114 5.87 8.20 -3.33
CA GLY A 114 6.49 7.07 -2.63
C GLY A 114 6.72 7.35 -1.15
N ALA A 115 7.29 8.51 -0.82
CA ALA A 115 7.52 8.93 0.56
C ALA A 115 6.20 9.09 1.35
N ASP A 116 5.18 9.70 0.74
CA ASP A 116 3.86 9.83 1.36
C ASP A 116 3.24 8.47 1.68
N ALA A 117 3.36 7.50 0.78
CA ALA A 117 2.84 6.16 1.01
C ALA A 117 3.51 5.48 2.22
N ALA A 118 4.81 5.67 2.42
CA ALA A 118 5.51 5.18 3.60
C ALA A 118 4.97 5.82 4.89
N ARG A 119 4.77 7.13 4.89
CA ARG A 119 4.22 7.86 6.06
C ARG A 119 2.82 7.39 6.40
N VAL A 120 1.96 7.22 5.40
CA VAL A 120 0.59 6.69 5.58
C VAL A 120 0.64 5.28 6.16
N ALA A 121 1.47 4.39 5.62
CA ALA A 121 1.60 3.03 6.12
C ALA A 121 2.06 3.00 7.58
N LEU A 122 3.03 3.83 7.95
CA LEU A 122 3.53 3.95 9.33
C LEU A 122 2.46 4.48 10.28
N GLU A 123 1.78 5.55 9.92
CA GLU A 123 0.72 6.14 10.73
C GLU A 123 -0.41 5.15 10.99
N MET A 124 -0.91 4.52 9.92
CA MET A 124 -2.03 3.59 10.01
C MET A 124 -1.64 2.27 10.69
N GLY A 125 -0.41 1.78 10.49
CA GLY A 125 0.11 0.63 11.20
C GLY A 125 0.22 0.89 12.71
N ASN A 126 0.69 2.06 13.11
CA ASN A 126 0.75 2.48 14.51
C ASN A 126 -0.66 2.63 15.11
N LEU A 127 -1.61 3.20 14.38
CA LEU A 127 -3.01 3.30 14.82
C LEU A 127 -3.61 1.90 15.05
N ARG A 128 -3.40 0.97 14.14
CA ARG A 128 -3.87 -0.42 14.29
C ARG A 128 -3.31 -1.07 15.55
N ARG A 129 -2.02 -0.93 15.82
CA ARG A 129 -1.37 -1.45 17.04
C ARG A 129 -1.94 -0.80 18.32
N PHE A 130 -2.15 0.51 18.29
CA PHE A 130 -2.74 1.23 19.42
C PHE A 130 -4.16 0.73 19.72
N CYS A 131 -5.02 0.62 18.72
CA CYS A 131 -6.39 0.11 18.88
C CYS A 131 -6.41 -1.34 19.35
N GLY A 132 -5.53 -2.21 18.82
CA GLY A 132 -5.41 -3.59 19.22
C GLY A 132 -5.03 -3.77 20.69
N ARG A 133 -4.09 -2.96 21.21
CA ARG A 133 -3.73 -2.98 22.63
C ARG A 133 -4.91 -2.62 23.53
N ARG A 134 -5.67 -1.58 23.20
CA ARG A 134 -6.86 -1.17 23.99
C ARG A 134 -7.94 -2.23 24.03
N VAL A 135 -8.14 -2.98 22.94
CA VAL A 135 -9.06 -4.12 22.92
C VAL A 135 -8.59 -5.18 23.90
N MET A 136 -7.31 -5.55 23.92
CA MET A 136 -6.77 -6.55 24.84
C MET A 136 -6.84 -6.14 26.31
N GLU A 137 -6.58 -4.86 26.62
CA GLU A 137 -6.71 -4.31 27.97
C GLU A 137 -8.17 -4.42 28.47
N ASN A 138 -9.15 -4.02 27.67
CA ASN A 138 -10.56 -4.08 28.04
C ASN A 138 -11.07 -5.52 28.24
N TYR A 139 -10.62 -6.49 27.44
CA TYR A 139 -10.98 -7.91 27.61
C TYR A 139 -10.24 -8.57 28.77
N GLY A 140 -9.06 -8.08 29.16
CA GLY A 140 -8.30 -8.59 30.29
C GLY A 140 -8.90 -8.22 31.66
N GLU A 141 -9.55 -7.05 31.76
CA GLU A 141 -10.21 -6.59 32.98
C GLU A 141 -11.54 -7.32 33.24
N ASP A 142 -12.27 -7.74 32.20
CA ASP A 142 -13.56 -8.44 32.35
C ASP A 142 -13.41 -9.92 32.81
N ASN A 143 -12.26 -10.54 32.68
CA ASN A 143 -12.00 -11.94 33.06
C ASN A 143 -11.36 -12.07 34.47
N GLY A 144 -11.24 -10.98 35.20
CA GLY A 144 -10.64 -10.92 36.55
C GLY A 144 -11.61 -10.74 37.71
N GLN A 145 -12.93 -10.92 37.49
CA GLN A 145 -13.94 -10.90 38.57
C GLN A 145 -14.59 -12.26 38.76
#